data_169ec311df43e970fa6d347083139f59
#
_entry.id   169ec311df43e970fa6d347083139f59
#
_cell.length_a   1.000
_cell.length_b   1.000
_cell.length_c   1.000
_cell.angle_alpha   90.00
_cell.angle_beta   90.00
_cell.angle_gamma   90.00
#
_symmetry.space_group_name_H-M   'P 1'
#
loop_
_entity.id
_entity.type
_entity.pdbx_description
1 polymer ?
#
loop_
_entity_poly.entity_id
_entity_poly.type
_entity_poly.pdbx_seq_one_letter_code
_entity_poly.pdbx_strand_id
1 'polypeptide(L)'
;MRKQVFTTPITTLLGIRHPILCGGLQWLADARYVAAVVNAGAMGFITCMSFPGNPEGFRQEVRQCRKLTQGKPFGVSVSIGRRPDIKEVLAPMLNVIVEEEVEFVETSGNSPAWLLDKLKNAGCTVIHKVPAIRYALSAERLGVDAITVISGEAGGHTGHYMNGQIVQGPLAADALACPLVLGGGMGDGRHLISTLAMGADAMMLGSRMVVAEEIWAHRDYKEYVAKLDESASRVVMSTFGKQHRVLDNATARNVVQLEADGITDFQAYQPHVQGSLVREAYRSGNYSQGLIDMGPAGVFAREIKPVEAIIDEIIDTAVAALEAIKQSTVRAEQAVVS
;
A
#
# COMPACT_ATOMS: atom_id res chain seq x y z
N MET A 1 0.22 -6.98 23.89
CA MET A 1 -0.70 -6.50 22.82
C MET A 1 -1.42 -5.24 23.27
N ARG A 2 -1.32 -4.16 22.51
CA ARG A 2 -1.98 -2.88 22.79
C ARG A 2 -3.51 -3.01 22.65
N LYS A 3 -4.26 -2.26 23.49
CA LYS A 3 -5.73 -2.19 23.36
C LYS A 3 -6.14 -1.41 22.10
N GLN A 4 -7.33 -1.73 21.56
CA GLN A 4 -7.94 -0.95 20.49
C GLN A 4 -8.23 0.48 20.95
N VAL A 5 -7.87 1.46 20.14
CA VAL A 5 -8.07 2.90 20.42
C VAL A 5 -9.14 3.49 19.49
N PHE A 6 -9.16 3.05 18.23
CA PHE A 6 -10.08 3.54 17.21
C PHE A 6 -10.98 2.41 16.72
N THR A 7 -12.27 2.69 16.57
CA THR A 7 -13.25 1.78 15.94
C THR A 7 -13.82 2.48 14.73
N THR A 8 -13.71 1.83 13.56
CA THR A 8 -14.16 2.35 12.28
C THR A 8 -14.85 1.24 11.49
N PRO A 9 -15.63 1.54 10.43
CA PRO A 9 -16.16 0.54 9.51
C PRO A 9 -15.11 -0.46 9.01
N ILE A 10 -13.90 0.00 8.67
CA ILE A 10 -12.78 -0.87 8.23
C ILE A 10 -12.29 -1.78 9.34
N THR A 11 -12.16 -1.31 10.58
CA THR A 11 -11.72 -2.20 11.68
C THR A 11 -12.74 -3.29 11.96
N THR A 12 -14.02 -3.00 11.81
CA THR A 12 -15.10 -3.96 11.96
C THR A 12 -15.13 -4.95 10.78
N LEU A 13 -15.06 -4.44 9.54
CA LEU A 13 -15.10 -5.26 8.33
C LEU A 13 -13.95 -6.28 8.26
N LEU A 14 -12.74 -5.86 8.66
CA LEU A 14 -11.53 -6.68 8.56
C LEU A 14 -11.17 -7.42 9.86
N GLY A 15 -11.90 -7.19 10.95
CA GLY A 15 -11.59 -7.79 12.26
C GLY A 15 -10.22 -7.36 12.83
N ILE A 16 -9.74 -6.17 12.47
CA ILE A 16 -8.45 -5.63 12.90
C ILE A 16 -8.59 -4.65 14.06
N ARG A 17 -7.52 -4.52 14.85
CA ARG A 17 -7.49 -3.64 16.03
C ARG A 17 -7.26 -2.17 15.69
N HIS A 18 -6.42 -1.92 14.71
CA HIS A 18 -5.99 -0.58 14.33
C HIS A 18 -6.44 -0.28 12.90
N PRO A 19 -6.97 0.92 12.59
CA PRO A 19 -7.40 1.27 11.25
C PRO A 19 -6.19 1.56 10.33
N ILE A 20 -5.34 0.55 10.19
CA ILE A 20 -4.10 0.58 9.43
C ILE A 20 -4.04 -0.64 8.51
N LEU A 21 -3.85 -0.38 7.21
CA LEU A 21 -3.56 -1.39 6.22
C LEU A 21 -2.10 -1.23 5.75
N CYS A 22 -1.36 -2.32 5.70
CA CYS A 22 -0.05 -2.37 5.07
C CYS A 22 -0.22 -3.00 3.69
N GLY A 23 -0.22 -2.16 2.65
CA GLY A 23 -0.48 -2.58 1.28
C GLY A 23 0.52 -3.62 0.78
N GLY A 24 0.14 -4.36 -0.25
CA GLY A 24 1.03 -5.35 -0.88
C GLY A 24 2.29 -4.67 -1.44
N LEU A 25 3.43 -4.90 -0.81
CA LEU A 25 4.73 -4.43 -1.28
C LEU A 25 5.31 -5.48 -2.23
N GLN A 26 5.42 -5.15 -3.51
CA GLN A 26 5.94 -6.08 -4.52
C GLN A 26 7.30 -6.64 -4.10
N TRP A 27 7.47 -7.96 -4.13
CA TRP A 27 8.61 -8.75 -3.66
C TRP A 27 8.83 -8.76 -2.14
N LEU A 28 8.41 -7.75 -1.38
CA LEU A 28 8.73 -7.59 0.04
C LEU A 28 7.66 -8.14 0.99
N ALA A 29 6.39 -8.13 0.55
CA ALA A 29 5.27 -8.58 1.38
C ALA A 29 5.13 -10.12 1.30
N ASP A 30 5.98 -10.80 2.06
CA ASP A 30 5.99 -12.25 2.29
C ASP A 30 5.21 -12.64 3.56
N ALA A 31 5.10 -13.93 3.84
CA ALA A 31 4.39 -14.46 5.00
C ALA A 31 4.93 -13.94 6.34
N ARG A 32 6.24 -13.75 6.45
CA ARG A 32 6.87 -13.27 7.68
C ARG A 32 6.46 -11.84 8.00
N TYR A 33 6.58 -10.95 7.00
CA TYR A 33 6.19 -9.56 7.15
C TYR A 33 4.68 -9.40 7.37
N VAL A 34 3.86 -10.06 6.55
CA VAL A 34 2.40 -9.99 6.65
C VAL A 34 1.90 -10.51 7.99
N ALA A 35 2.46 -11.61 8.48
CA ALA A 35 2.11 -12.13 9.80
C ALA A 35 2.49 -11.17 10.93
N ALA A 36 3.64 -10.48 10.85
CA ALA A 36 4.02 -9.47 11.81
C ALA A 36 3.01 -8.31 11.85
N VAL A 37 2.55 -7.83 10.67
CA VAL A 37 1.52 -6.80 10.54
C VAL A 37 0.21 -7.24 11.20
N VAL A 38 -0.26 -8.45 10.92
CA VAL A 38 -1.49 -9.02 11.48
C VAL A 38 -1.37 -9.19 12.99
N ASN A 39 -0.25 -9.69 13.47
CA ASN A 39 0.00 -9.87 14.89
C ASN A 39 0.10 -8.55 15.65
N ALA A 40 0.56 -7.48 15.01
CA ALA A 40 0.53 -6.11 15.53
C ALA A 40 -0.90 -5.50 15.54
N GLY A 41 -1.89 -6.15 14.92
CA GLY A 41 -3.29 -5.73 14.92
C GLY A 41 -3.71 -4.84 13.76
N ALA A 42 -2.95 -4.84 12.67
CA ALA A 42 -3.24 -4.19 11.40
C ALA A 42 -3.54 -5.24 10.30
N MET A 43 -3.95 -4.83 9.10
CA MET A 43 -4.15 -5.73 7.97
C MET A 43 -2.92 -5.72 7.06
N GLY A 44 -2.36 -6.89 6.78
CA GLY A 44 -1.28 -7.08 5.82
C GLY A 44 -1.73 -7.94 4.62
N PHE A 45 -1.07 -7.75 3.47
CA PHE A 45 -1.42 -8.45 2.23
C PHE A 45 -0.20 -9.10 1.59
N ILE A 46 -0.23 -10.43 1.41
CA ILE A 46 0.77 -11.15 0.61
C ILE A 46 0.60 -10.74 -0.86
N THR A 47 1.70 -10.39 -1.54
CA THR A 47 1.65 -10.02 -2.95
C THR A 47 1.73 -11.24 -3.86
N CYS A 48 0.61 -11.68 -4.46
CA CYS A 48 0.58 -12.87 -5.31
C CYS A 48 1.50 -12.75 -6.53
N MET A 49 1.68 -11.54 -7.07
CA MET A 49 2.57 -11.28 -8.21
C MET A 49 4.08 -11.36 -7.87
N SER A 50 4.44 -11.60 -6.61
CA SER A 50 5.81 -11.98 -6.23
C SER A 50 6.15 -13.45 -6.58
N PHE A 51 5.15 -14.21 -7.04
CA PHE A 51 5.27 -15.64 -7.43
C PHE A 51 4.91 -15.87 -8.91
N PRO A 52 5.50 -15.15 -9.87
CA PRO A 52 5.11 -15.22 -11.27
C PRO A 52 5.29 -16.64 -11.82
N GLY A 53 4.20 -17.25 -12.33
CA GLY A 53 4.22 -18.62 -12.85
C GLY A 53 4.42 -19.73 -11.81
N ASN A 54 4.37 -19.41 -10.53
CA ASN A 54 4.57 -20.38 -9.44
C ASN A 54 3.40 -20.36 -8.42
N PRO A 55 2.22 -20.87 -8.78
CA PRO A 55 1.07 -20.91 -7.88
C PRO A 55 1.29 -21.79 -6.65
N GLU A 56 2.10 -22.84 -6.75
CA GLU A 56 2.41 -23.68 -5.61
C GLU A 56 3.31 -22.97 -4.58
N GLY A 57 4.31 -22.21 -5.03
CA GLY A 57 5.09 -21.35 -4.13
C GLY A 57 4.22 -20.31 -3.44
N PHE A 58 3.25 -19.74 -4.15
CA PHE A 58 2.29 -18.83 -3.56
C PHE A 58 1.39 -19.52 -2.52
N ARG A 59 0.92 -20.75 -2.80
CA ARG A 59 0.16 -21.58 -1.84
C ARG A 59 0.92 -21.84 -0.55
N GLN A 60 2.19 -22.21 -0.68
CA GLN A 60 3.07 -22.43 0.49
C GLN A 60 3.21 -21.16 1.32
N GLU A 61 3.31 -20.01 0.68
CA GLU A 61 3.39 -18.71 1.34
C GLU A 61 2.11 -18.37 2.12
N VAL A 62 0.93 -18.60 1.52
CA VAL A 62 -0.37 -18.44 2.19
C VAL A 62 -0.46 -19.34 3.43
N ARG A 63 -0.09 -20.63 3.31
CA ARG A 63 -0.09 -21.59 4.42
C ARG A 63 0.90 -21.18 5.52
N GLN A 64 2.08 -20.72 5.15
CA GLN A 64 3.08 -20.23 6.09
C GLN A 64 2.57 -19.01 6.86
N CYS A 65 1.93 -18.06 6.17
CA CYS A 65 1.33 -16.90 6.80
C CYS A 65 0.25 -17.32 7.81
N ARG A 66 -0.66 -18.22 7.43
CA ARG A 66 -1.70 -18.75 8.34
C ARG A 66 -1.12 -19.37 9.59
N LYS A 67 -0.02 -20.10 9.46
CA LYS A 67 0.71 -20.67 10.60
C LYS A 67 1.28 -19.58 11.51
N LEU A 68 1.93 -18.57 10.94
CA LEU A 68 2.58 -17.48 11.67
C LEU A 68 1.56 -16.53 12.35
N THR A 69 0.39 -16.34 11.74
CA THR A 69 -0.70 -15.56 12.32
C THR A 69 -1.52 -16.33 13.36
N GLN A 70 -1.27 -17.65 13.51
CA GLN A 70 -2.05 -18.54 14.38
C GLN A 70 -3.55 -18.53 14.02
N GLY A 71 -3.84 -18.51 12.71
CA GLY A 71 -5.21 -18.52 12.17
C GLY A 71 -5.91 -17.15 12.17
N LYS A 72 -5.25 -16.05 12.60
CA LYS A 72 -5.82 -14.72 12.40
C LYS A 72 -5.88 -14.39 10.92
N PRO A 73 -6.95 -13.71 10.46
CA PRO A 73 -7.13 -13.39 9.05
C PRO A 73 -6.06 -12.43 8.53
N PHE A 74 -5.63 -12.66 7.30
CA PHE A 74 -4.72 -11.81 6.54
C PHE A 74 -5.21 -11.70 5.09
N GLY A 75 -4.66 -10.77 4.32
CA GLY A 75 -5.07 -10.54 2.95
C GLY A 75 -4.04 -11.00 1.92
N VAL A 76 -4.50 -11.01 0.66
CA VAL A 76 -3.69 -11.20 -0.54
C VAL A 76 -3.88 -10.01 -1.46
N SER A 77 -2.79 -9.46 -2.01
CA SER A 77 -2.82 -8.37 -3.00
C SER A 77 -2.68 -8.94 -4.42
N VAL A 78 -3.64 -8.58 -5.30
CA VAL A 78 -3.75 -9.00 -6.70
C VAL A 78 -3.67 -7.78 -7.60
N SER A 79 -2.53 -7.58 -8.26
CA SER A 79 -2.34 -6.50 -9.24
C SER A 79 -2.83 -6.91 -10.62
N ILE A 80 -3.84 -6.21 -11.14
CA ILE A 80 -4.44 -6.46 -12.45
C ILE A 80 -3.72 -5.61 -13.49
N GLY A 81 -2.67 -6.19 -14.12
CA GLY A 81 -1.88 -5.52 -15.14
C GLY A 81 -2.65 -5.27 -16.44
N ARG A 82 -1.98 -4.58 -17.41
CA ARG A 82 -2.55 -4.29 -18.75
C ARG A 82 -2.10 -5.28 -19.83
N ARG A 83 -1.32 -6.29 -19.46
CA ARG A 83 -0.86 -7.30 -20.43
C ARG A 83 -2.04 -8.12 -20.94
N PRO A 84 -2.07 -8.51 -22.24
CA PRO A 84 -3.21 -9.22 -22.84
C PRO A 84 -3.55 -10.55 -22.16
N ASP A 85 -2.54 -11.27 -21.67
CA ASP A 85 -2.63 -12.58 -21.02
C ASP A 85 -2.77 -12.48 -19.48
N ILE A 86 -3.17 -11.32 -18.93
CA ILE A 86 -3.26 -11.13 -17.47
C ILE A 86 -4.25 -12.09 -16.81
N LYS A 87 -5.32 -12.47 -17.51
CA LYS A 87 -6.31 -13.41 -16.99
C LYS A 87 -5.71 -14.81 -16.82
N GLU A 88 -4.96 -15.27 -17.82
CA GLU A 88 -4.26 -16.56 -17.80
C GLU A 88 -3.20 -16.60 -16.71
N VAL A 89 -2.47 -15.50 -16.52
CA VAL A 89 -1.44 -15.38 -15.48
C VAL A 89 -2.05 -15.37 -14.09
N LEU A 90 -3.19 -14.70 -13.89
CA LEU A 90 -3.82 -14.60 -12.57
C LEU A 90 -4.74 -15.78 -12.24
N ALA A 91 -5.27 -16.51 -13.22
CA ALA A 91 -6.20 -17.61 -12.97
C ALA A 91 -5.67 -18.67 -11.97
N PRO A 92 -4.42 -19.16 -12.08
CA PRO A 92 -3.87 -20.09 -11.10
C PRO A 92 -3.75 -19.49 -9.69
N MET A 93 -3.42 -18.19 -9.59
CA MET A 93 -3.32 -17.49 -8.30
C MET A 93 -4.69 -17.32 -7.64
N LEU A 94 -5.72 -17.00 -8.44
CA LEU A 94 -7.10 -16.92 -7.96
C LEU A 94 -7.62 -18.28 -7.49
N ASN A 95 -7.20 -19.39 -8.13
CA ASN A 95 -7.52 -20.73 -7.64
C ASN A 95 -6.92 -20.98 -6.25
N VAL A 96 -5.65 -20.64 -6.05
CA VAL A 96 -5.01 -20.74 -4.72
C VAL A 96 -5.75 -19.91 -3.68
N ILE A 97 -6.13 -18.67 -3.98
CA ILE A 97 -6.89 -17.82 -3.06
C ILE A 97 -8.18 -18.51 -2.59
N VAL A 98 -8.93 -19.08 -3.54
CA VAL A 98 -10.20 -19.78 -3.26
C VAL A 98 -9.97 -21.08 -2.49
N GLU A 99 -9.04 -21.91 -2.95
CA GLU A 99 -8.76 -23.24 -2.36
C GLU A 99 -8.15 -23.15 -0.95
N GLU A 100 -7.37 -22.08 -0.69
CA GLU A 100 -6.81 -21.81 0.63
C GLU A 100 -7.72 -20.94 1.50
N GLU A 101 -8.96 -20.67 1.07
CA GLU A 101 -9.96 -19.91 1.85
C GLU A 101 -9.40 -18.58 2.39
N VAL A 102 -8.77 -17.78 1.50
CA VAL A 102 -8.27 -16.47 1.88
C VAL A 102 -9.45 -15.50 2.01
N GLU A 103 -9.63 -14.93 3.21
CA GLU A 103 -10.80 -14.10 3.52
C GLU A 103 -10.75 -12.71 2.89
N PHE A 104 -9.56 -12.10 2.76
CA PHE A 104 -9.41 -10.71 2.32
C PHE A 104 -8.55 -10.61 1.06
N VAL A 105 -9.06 -9.92 0.04
CA VAL A 105 -8.34 -9.71 -1.22
C VAL A 105 -8.30 -8.23 -1.56
N GLU A 106 -7.08 -7.67 -1.61
CA GLU A 106 -6.85 -6.34 -2.19
C GLU A 106 -6.63 -6.48 -3.69
N THR A 107 -7.41 -5.82 -4.50
CA THR A 107 -7.20 -5.73 -5.95
C THR A 107 -6.72 -4.33 -6.33
N SER A 108 -5.90 -4.22 -7.37
CA SER A 108 -5.40 -2.92 -7.86
C SER A 108 -5.15 -2.93 -9.37
N GLY A 109 -4.95 -1.75 -9.96
CA GLY A 109 -4.66 -1.59 -11.38
C GLY A 109 -5.93 -1.45 -12.22
N ASN A 110 -6.22 -2.41 -13.10
CA ASN A 110 -7.43 -2.37 -13.92
C ASN A 110 -8.67 -2.86 -13.15
N SER A 111 -9.86 -2.67 -13.77
CA SER A 111 -11.14 -3.09 -13.18
C SER A 111 -11.13 -4.54 -12.71
N PRO A 112 -11.64 -4.81 -11.49
CA PRO A 112 -11.74 -6.15 -10.93
C PRO A 112 -12.93 -6.95 -11.47
N ALA A 113 -13.77 -6.41 -12.35
CA ALA A 113 -15.05 -6.97 -12.77
C ALA A 113 -14.97 -8.46 -13.14
N TRP A 114 -13.94 -8.88 -13.90
CA TRP A 114 -13.82 -10.25 -14.40
C TRP A 114 -13.43 -11.29 -13.34
N LEU A 115 -12.89 -10.86 -12.19
CA LEU A 115 -12.48 -11.77 -11.10
C LEU A 115 -13.38 -11.66 -9.88
N LEU A 116 -14.22 -10.59 -9.83
CA LEU A 116 -14.99 -10.25 -8.63
C LEU A 116 -15.98 -11.36 -8.27
N ASP A 117 -16.77 -11.86 -9.23
CA ASP A 117 -17.74 -12.93 -8.99
C ASP A 117 -17.08 -14.18 -8.40
N LYS A 118 -15.91 -14.55 -8.90
CA LYS A 118 -15.16 -15.70 -8.39
C LYS A 118 -14.77 -15.52 -6.92
N LEU A 119 -14.26 -14.35 -6.56
CA LEU A 119 -13.85 -14.03 -5.19
C LEU A 119 -15.07 -13.91 -4.26
N LYS A 120 -16.13 -13.23 -4.70
CA LYS A 120 -17.34 -13.07 -3.89
C LYS A 120 -18.06 -14.40 -3.65
N ASN A 121 -18.15 -15.27 -4.66
CA ASN A 121 -18.73 -16.61 -4.52
C ASN A 121 -17.90 -17.53 -3.58
N ALA A 122 -16.61 -17.25 -3.41
CA ALA A 122 -15.74 -17.90 -2.44
C ALA A 122 -15.80 -17.27 -1.03
N GLY A 123 -16.64 -16.24 -0.83
CA GLY A 123 -16.77 -15.54 0.46
C GLY A 123 -15.70 -14.50 0.75
N CYS A 124 -14.87 -14.14 -0.24
CA CYS A 124 -13.83 -13.12 -0.03
C CYS A 124 -14.44 -11.73 0.14
N THR A 125 -13.92 -10.97 1.10
CA THR A 125 -14.05 -9.52 1.19
C THR A 125 -13.06 -8.87 0.25
N VAL A 126 -13.53 -8.07 -0.71
CA VAL A 126 -12.70 -7.47 -1.75
C VAL A 126 -12.55 -5.96 -1.55
N ILE A 127 -11.30 -5.52 -1.41
CA ILE A 127 -10.92 -4.11 -1.33
C ILE A 127 -10.29 -3.72 -2.67
N HIS A 128 -10.78 -2.68 -3.35
CA HIS A 128 -10.19 -2.25 -4.61
C HIS A 128 -9.43 -0.93 -4.47
N LYS A 129 -8.16 -0.95 -4.87
CA LYS A 129 -7.25 0.20 -4.77
C LYS A 129 -7.17 0.95 -6.09
N VAL A 130 -7.46 2.25 -6.04
CA VAL A 130 -7.57 3.14 -7.21
C VAL A 130 -6.87 4.49 -6.99
N PRO A 131 -6.39 5.15 -8.06
CA PRO A 131 -5.72 6.44 -7.97
C PRO A 131 -6.65 7.66 -8.17
N ALA A 132 -7.97 7.46 -8.32
CA ALA A 132 -8.90 8.56 -8.55
C ALA A 132 -10.34 8.19 -8.23
N ILE A 133 -11.14 9.17 -7.81
CA ILE A 133 -12.53 9.01 -7.36
C ILE A 133 -13.42 8.40 -8.44
N ARG A 134 -13.26 8.79 -9.72
CA ARG A 134 -14.05 8.19 -10.82
C ARG A 134 -13.88 6.67 -10.93
N TYR A 135 -12.71 6.14 -10.62
CA TYR A 135 -12.47 4.69 -10.59
C TYR A 135 -13.01 4.06 -9.32
N ALA A 136 -12.98 4.79 -8.20
CA ALA A 136 -13.61 4.39 -6.95
C ALA A 136 -15.12 4.19 -7.13
N LEU A 137 -15.83 5.17 -7.68
CA LEU A 137 -17.25 5.08 -8.00
C LEU A 137 -17.57 3.92 -8.97
N SER A 138 -16.68 3.64 -9.91
CA SER A 138 -16.86 2.49 -10.82
C SER A 138 -16.71 1.16 -10.08
N ALA A 139 -15.74 1.05 -9.17
CA ALA A 139 -15.52 -0.16 -8.37
C ALA A 139 -16.65 -0.38 -7.36
N GLU A 140 -17.16 0.67 -6.72
CA GLU A 140 -18.30 0.60 -5.83
C GLU A 140 -19.53 0.04 -6.54
N ARG A 141 -19.84 0.53 -7.76
CA ARG A 141 -20.95 -0.01 -8.58
C ARG A 141 -20.76 -1.48 -8.96
N LEU A 142 -19.55 -2.00 -9.01
CA LEU A 142 -19.28 -3.42 -9.22
C LEU A 142 -19.51 -4.26 -7.96
N GLY A 143 -19.68 -3.65 -6.77
CA GLY A 143 -19.95 -4.34 -5.53
C GLY A 143 -18.73 -4.80 -4.76
N VAL A 144 -17.60 -4.07 -4.84
CA VAL A 144 -16.48 -4.27 -3.91
C VAL A 144 -16.88 -3.85 -2.50
N ASP A 145 -16.29 -4.45 -1.47
CA ASP A 145 -16.68 -4.25 -0.07
C ASP A 145 -16.06 -3.00 0.55
N ALA A 146 -14.91 -2.56 0.04
CA ALA A 146 -14.23 -1.34 0.46
C ALA A 146 -13.35 -0.80 -0.67
N ILE A 147 -12.98 0.46 -0.57
CA ILE A 147 -12.16 1.13 -1.56
C ILE A 147 -10.94 1.76 -0.90
N THR A 148 -9.78 1.59 -1.52
CA THR A 148 -8.59 2.38 -1.19
C THR A 148 -8.34 3.42 -2.27
N VAL A 149 -8.35 4.71 -1.89
CA VAL A 149 -7.93 5.80 -2.79
C VAL A 149 -6.50 6.19 -2.46
N ILE A 150 -5.61 6.08 -3.46
CA ILE A 150 -4.20 6.48 -3.32
C ILE A 150 -3.95 7.83 -3.98
N SER A 151 -3.12 8.64 -3.32
CA SER A 151 -2.69 9.95 -3.84
C SER A 151 -1.47 9.87 -4.75
N GLY A 152 -1.12 11.00 -5.35
CA GLY A 152 0.13 11.18 -6.10
C GLY A 152 1.40 11.03 -5.24
N GLU A 153 1.27 10.99 -3.92
CA GLU A 153 2.35 10.76 -2.96
C GLU A 153 2.64 9.27 -2.72
N ALA A 154 1.84 8.36 -3.27
CA ALA A 154 2.10 6.93 -3.14
C ALA A 154 3.37 6.52 -3.89
N GLY A 155 4.17 5.61 -3.31
CA GLY A 155 5.18 4.87 -4.06
C GLY A 155 4.52 3.90 -5.04
N GLY A 156 5.14 3.70 -6.21
CA GLY A 156 4.58 2.87 -7.26
C GLY A 156 3.72 3.67 -8.26
N HIS A 157 2.72 3.02 -8.85
CA HIS A 157 1.87 3.61 -9.87
C HIS A 157 0.80 4.52 -9.25
N THR A 158 0.94 5.82 -9.41
CA THR A 158 0.13 6.86 -8.75
C THR A 158 -1.07 7.34 -9.56
N GLY A 159 -1.25 6.84 -10.78
CA GLY A 159 -2.28 7.34 -11.70
C GLY A 159 -1.91 8.67 -12.34
N HIS A 160 -2.78 9.14 -13.27
CA HIS A 160 -2.47 10.28 -14.13
C HIS A 160 -2.54 11.64 -13.42
N TYR A 161 -3.52 11.82 -12.51
CA TYR A 161 -3.80 13.17 -11.96
C TYR A 161 -2.87 13.60 -10.85
N MET A 162 -2.17 12.71 -10.20
CA MET A 162 -1.20 13.00 -9.13
C MET A 162 -1.75 13.91 -8.01
N ASN A 163 -3.07 13.87 -7.75
CA ASN A 163 -3.68 14.68 -6.71
C ASN A 163 -3.17 14.27 -5.32
N GLY A 164 -2.97 15.25 -4.45
CA GLY A 164 -2.64 15.03 -3.04
C GLY A 164 -3.83 14.50 -2.23
N GLN A 165 -3.54 13.84 -1.13
CA GLN A 165 -4.59 13.23 -0.30
C GLN A 165 -5.48 14.26 0.38
N ILE A 166 -4.96 15.45 0.67
CA ILE A 166 -5.73 16.53 1.27
C ILE A 166 -6.92 16.97 0.37
N VAL A 167 -6.83 16.77 -0.94
CA VAL A 167 -7.91 17.04 -1.90
C VAL A 167 -8.75 15.80 -2.15
N GLN A 168 -8.11 14.65 -2.41
CA GLN A 168 -8.84 13.43 -2.76
C GLN A 168 -9.61 12.82 -1.59
N GLY A 169 -9.08 12.91 -0.36
CA GLY A 169 -9.67 12.29 0.82
C GLY A 169 -11.10 12.75 1.08
N PRO A 170 -11.34 14.06 1.32
CA PRO A 170 -12.70 14.57 1.55
C PRO A 170 -13.64 14.31 0.37
N LEU A 171 -13.16 14.51 -0.87
CA LEU A 171 -13.97 14.26 -2.06
C LEU A 171 -14.35 12.77 -2.22
N ALA A 172 -13.48 11.86 -1.82
CA ALA A 172 -13.79 10.44 -1.83
C ALA A 172 -14.78 10.07 -0.73
N ALA A 173 -14.63 10.63 0.47
CA ALA A 173 -15.54 10.40 1.59
C ALA A 173 -16.97 10.91 1.29
N ASP A 174 -17.09 12.07 0.61
CA ASP A 174 -18.37 12.61 0.21
C ASP A 174 -19.04 11.80 -0.93
N ALA A 175 -18.23 11.14 -1.77
CA ALA A 175 -18.71 10.48 -2.98
C ALA A 175 -19.06 8.98 -2.81
N LEU A 176 -18.45 8.31 -1.82
CA LEU A 176 -18.54 6.86 -1.64
C LEU A 176 -19.41 6.51 -0.43
N ALA A 177 -20.21 5.45 -0.58
CA ALA A 177 -21.01 4.89 0.51
C ALA A 177 -20.33 3.70 1.20
N CYS A 178 -19.40 3.01 0.51
CA CYS A 178 -18.65 1.90 1.08
C CYS A 178 -17.47 2.38 1.94
N PRO A 179 -16.95 1.54 2.85
CA PRO A 179 -15.78 1.85 3.67
C PRO A 179 -14.59 2.32 2.84
N LEU A 180 -13.94 3.42 3.30
CA LEU A 180 -12.89 4.12 2.58
C LEU A 180 -11.54 4.04 3.31
N VAL A 181 -10.51 3.67 2.58
CA VAL A 181 -9.11 3.70 3.00
C VAL A 181 -8.35 4.76 2.19
N LEU A 182 -7.52 5.57 2.83
CA LEU A 182 -6.64 6.52 2.13
C LEU A 182 -5.19 6.06 2.20
N GLY A 183 -4.46 6.18 1.08
CA GLY A 183 -3.05 5.79 0.98
C GLY A 183 -2.23 6.76 0.15
N GLY A 184 -0.91 6.76 0.38
CA GLY A 184 0.04 7.70 -0.23
C GLY A 184 0.38 8.85 0.71
N GLY A 185 1.67 9.12 0.90
CA GLY A 185 2.16 10.14 1.84
C GLY A 185 2.04 9.76 3.33
N MET A 186 1.48 8.61 3.66
CA MET A 186 1.18 8.19 5.03
C MET A 186 2.39 7.55 5.71
N GLY A 187 2.74 8.01 6.93
CA GLY A 187 3.92 7.48 7.62
C GLY A 187 3.95 7.69 9.13
N ASP A 188 2.99 8.43 9.73
CA ASP A 188 2.94 8.66 11.18
C ASP A 188 1.49 8.82 11.68
N GLY A 189 1.30 8.89 13.00
CA GLY A 189 -0.03 8.92 13.59
C GLY A 189 -0.84 10.18 13.29
N ARG A 190 -0.19 11.31 12.96
CA ARG A 190 -0.88 12.53 12.53
C ARG A 190 -1.59 12.31 11.20
N HIS A 191 -1.03 11.47 10.32
CA HIS A 191 -1.69 11.05 9.09
C HIS A 191 -2.92 10.17 9.36
N LEU A 192 -2.89 9.31 10.39
CA LEU A 192 -4.07 8.56 10.80
C LEU A 192 -5.20 9.51 11.25
N ILE A 193 -4.89 10.47 12.11
CA ILE A 193 -5.89 11.45 12.57
C ILE A 193 -6.43 12.28 11.41
N SER A 194 -5.55 12.76 10.50
CA SER A 194 -6.00 13.51 9.33
C SER A 194 -6.87 12.66 8.40
N THR A 195 -6.54 11.37 8.23
CA THR A 195 -7.33 10.41 7.44
C THR A 195 -8.75 10.27 8.01
N LEU A 196 -8.87 10.07 9.32
CA LEU A 196 -10.18 9.99 9.99
C LEU A 196 -10.94 11.33 9.93
N ALA A 197 -10.23 12.45 10.07
CA ALA A 197 -10.83 13.79 9.96
C ALA A 197 -11.31 14.13 8.54
N MET A 198 -10.71 13.54 7.51
CA MET A 198 -11.17 13.64 6.12
C MET A 198 -12.38 12.74 5.81
N GLY A 199 -12.88 11.98 6.79
CA GLY A 199 -14.05 11.10 6.63
C GLY A 199 -13.75 9.69 6.14
N ALA A 200 -12.48 9.28 6.08
CA ALA A 200 -12.10 7.92 5.76
C ALA A 200 -11.97 7.04 7.01
N ASP A 201 -11.95 5.72 6.83
CA ASP A 201 -12.04 4.73 7.89
C ASP A 201 -10.71 4.10 8.26
N ALA A 202 -9.69 4.21 7.42
CA ALA A 202 -8.33 3.69 7.69
C ALA A 202 -7.29 4.34 6.79
N MET A 203 -6.03 4.28 7.21
CA MET A 203 -4.90 4.65 6.36
C MET A 203 -4.16 3.42 5.84
N MET A 204 -3.57 3.54 4.63
CA MET A 204 -2.71 2.53 4.05
C MET A 204 -1.26 2.99 4.05
N LEU A 205 -0.38 2.13 4.56
CA LEU A 205 1.07 2.33 4.59
C LEU A 205 1.77 1.55 3.47
N GLY A 206 2.79 2.14 2.90
CA GLY A 206 3.72 1.50 1.94
C GLY A 206 5.16 1.80 2.35
N SER A 207 5.73 2.89 1.85
CA SER A 207 7.15 3.26 2.02
C SER A 207 7.61 3.35 3.49
N ARG A 208 6.70 3.69 4.42
CA ARG A 208 7.02 3.67 5.88
C ARG A 208 7.45 2.29 6.37
N MET A 209 6.92 1.23 5.76
CA MET A 209 7.10 -0.15 6.24
C MET A 209 8.33 -0.85 5.67
N VAL A 210 8.97 -0.32 4.61
CA VAL A 210 10.06 -1.02 3.91
C VAL A 210 11.33 -1.23 4.75
N VAL A 211 11.44 -0.53 5.88
CA VAL A 211 12.55 -0.69 6.85
C VAL A 211 12.20 -1.65 8.00
N ALA A 212 11.01 -2.26 8.00
CA ALA A 212 10.65 -3.20 9.06
C ALA A 212 11.66 -4.37 9.14
N GLU A 213 11.97 -4.82 10.35
CA GLU A 213 12.92 -5.92 10.59
C GLU A 213 12.48 -7.21 9.88
N GLU A 214 11.17 -7.45 9.82
CA GLU A 214 10.60 -8.65 9.22
C GLU A 214 10.67 -8.68 7.69
N ILE A 215 10.86 -7.53 7.04
CA ILE A 215 11.13 -7.47 5.59
C ILE A 215 12.51 -8.04 5.30
N TRP A 216 12.58 -8.97 4.35
CA TRP A 216 13.79 -9.72 4.00
C TRP A 216 14.85 -8.92 3.23
N ALA A 217 14.53 -7.70 2.75
CA ALA A 217 15.46 -6.87 2.00
C ALA A 217 16.79 -6.67 2.75
N HIS A 218 17.88 -6.56 1.98
CA HIS A 218 19.22 -6.38 2.49
C HIS A 218 19.31 -5.18 3.45
N ARG A 219 20.15 -5.30 4.46
CA ARG A 219 20.29 -4.27 5.49
C ARG A 219 20.72 -2.92 4.92
N ASP A 220 21.64 -2.91 3.96
CA ASP A 220 22.14 -1.68 3.32
C ASP A 220 21.01 -0.88 2.64
N TYR A 221 20.06 -1.57 2.00
CA TYR A 221 18.86 -0.92 1.46
C TYR A 221 18.04 -0.25 2.56
N LYS A 222 17.78 -0.95 3.65
CA LYS A 222 17.00 -0.40 4.78
C LYS A 222 17.71 0.77 5.45
N GLU A 223 19.02 0.67 5.66
CA GLU A 223 19.83 1.74 6.24
C GLU A 223 19.92 2.97 5.33
N TYR A 224 19.89 2.76 4.01
CA TYR A 224 19.80 3.86 3.06
C TYR A 224 18.44 4.54 3.16
N VAL A 225 17.34 3.78 3.15
CA VAL A 225 15.98 4.33 3.29
C VAL A 225 15.81 5.09 4.59
N ALA A 226 16.40 4.62 5.69
CA ALA A 226 16.34 5.29 6.99
C ALA A 226 17.01 6.69 7.03
N LYS A 227 17.79 7.03 6.00
CA LYS A 227 18.48 8.33 5.86
C LYS A 227 17.88 9.24 4.79
N LEU A 228 16.76 8.82 4.17
CA LEU A 228 16.10 9.60 3.12
C LEU A 228 15.52 10.91 3.68
N ASP A 229 15.55 11.93 2.84
CA ASP A 229 14.82 13.18 3.02
C ASP A 229 13.62 13.28 2.06
N GLU A 230 12.92 14.40 2.08
CA GLU A 230 11.71 14.64 1.29
C GLU A 230 11.97 14.67 -0.23
N SER A 231 13.20 14.81 -0.69
CA SER A 231 13.59 14.84 -2.10
C SER A 231 13.84 13.45 -2.70
N ALA A 232 13.84 12.41 -1.89
CA ALA A 232 14.31 11.07 -2.25
C ALA A 232 13.42 10.27 -3.20
N SER A 233 12.28 10.82 -3.63
CA SER A 233 11.39 10.15 -4.59
C SER A 233 11.19 10.96 -5.85
N ARG A 234 11.05 10.27 -6.99
CA ARG A 234 10.90 10.86 -8.32
C ARG A 234 9.78 10.16 -9.10
N VAL A 235 9.07 10.91 -9.93
CA VAL A 235 8.10 10.35 -10.88
C VAL A 235 8.79 10.11 -12.21
N VAL A 236 8.58 8.93 -12.77
CA VAL A 236 9.12 8.47 -14.06
C VAL A 236 8.00 7.85 -14.90
N MET A 237 8.29 7.48 -16.16
CA MET A 237 7.37 6.83 -17.11
C MET A 237 6.20 7.71 -17.56
N SER A 238 6.30 9.03 -17.41
CA SER A 238 5.28 10.00 -17.83
C SER A 238 5.06 10.01 -19.34
N THR A 239 6.09 9.79 -20.12
CA THR A 239 6.04 9.63 -21.59
C THR A 239 5.00 8.59 -22.04
N PHE A 240 4.77 7.55 -21.24
CA PHE A 240 3.80 6.49 -21.53
C PHE A 240 2.46 6.65 -20.80
N GLY A 241 2.23 7.81 -20.16
CA GLY A 241 1.04 8.04 -19.34
C GLY A 241 0.93 7.08 -18.13
N LYS A 242 2.06 6.57 -17.66
CA LYS A 242 2.18 5.61 -16.56
C LYS A 242 3.03 6.20 -15.45
N GLN A 243 2.52 7.23 -14.78
CA GLN A 243 3.24 7.85 -13.67
C GLN A 243 3.62 6.80 -12.62
N HIS A 244 4.91 6.64 -12.43
CA HIS A 244 5.50 5.68 -11.51
C HIS A 244 6.43 6.44 -10.54
N ARG A 245 6.07 6.48 -9.27
CA ARG A 245 6.88 7.15 -8.24
C ARG A 245 7.84 6.17 -7.62
N VAL A 246 9.12 6.47 -7.75
CA VAL A 246 10.22 5.57 -7.38
C VAL A 246 11.28 6.31 -6.58
N LEU A 247 12.17 5.56 -5.94
CA LEU A 247 13.38 6.07 -5.33
C LEU A 247 14.21 6.85 -6.37
N ASP A 248 14.72 8.04 -6.00
CA ASP A 248 15.62 8.83 -6.85
C ASP A 248 17.02 8.21 -6.89
N ASN A 249 17.16 7.13 -7.64
CA ASN A 249 18.40 6.40 -7.83
C ASN A 249 18.96 6.56 -9.26
N ALA A 250 20.08 5.91 -9.55
CA ALA A 250 20.71 6.01 -10.87
C ALA A 250 19.79 5.53 -12.00
N THR A 251 19.03 4.44 -11.79
CA THR A 251 18.08 3.93 -12.80
C THR A 251 16.96 4.93 -13.06
N ALA A 252 16.38 5.55 -12.01
CA ALA A 252 15.33 6.55 -12.16
C ALA A 252 15.82 7.79 -12.92
N ARG A 253 17.06 8.25 -12.66
CA ARG A 253 17.67 9.37 -13.36
C ARG A 253 17.91 9.07 -14.83
N ASN A 254 18.33 7.84 -15.18
CA ASN A 254 18.47 7.42 -16.58
C ASN A 254 17.12 7.44 -17.31
N VAL A 255 16.05 6.98 -16.66
CA VAL A 255 14.70 7.04 -17.24
C VAL A 255 14.25 8.48 -17.46
N VAL A 256 14.47 9.37 -16.50
CA VAL A 256 14.16 10.81 -16.64
C VAL A 256 14.96 11.43 -17.80
N GLN A 257 16.22 11.03 -17.99
CA GLN A 257 17.02 11.52 -19.13
C GLN A 257 16.42 11.07 -20.45
N LEU A 258 16.02 9.80 -20.60
CA LEU A 258 15.34 9.32 -21.80
C LEU A 258 14.05 10.11 -22.09
N GLU A 259 13.28 10.43 -21.06
CA GLU A 259 12.06 11.26 -21.17
C GLU A 259 12.39 12.70 -21.62
N ALA A 260 13.45 13.30 -21.04
CA ALA A 260 13.91 14.65 -21.38
C ALA A 260 14.44 14.74 -22.82
N ASP A 261 15.08 13.67 -23.31
CA ASP A 261 15.56 13.55 -24.69
C ASP A 261 14.43 13.24 -25.69
N GLY A 262 13.18 13.15 -25.23
CA GLY A 262 12.01 12.91 -26.08
C GLY A 262 11.93 11.49 -26.64
N ILE A 263 12.62 10.51 -26.05
CA ILE A 263 12.59 9.12 -26.50
C ILE A 263 11.22 8.50 -26.18
N THR A 264 10.50 8.07 -27.21
CA THR A 264 9.16 7.45 -27.09
C THR A 264 9.18 5.94 -27.41
N ASP A 265 10.31 5.40 -27.88
CA ASP A 265 10.44 3.96 -28.08
C ASP A 265 10.62 3.24 -26.72
N PHE A 266 9.65 2.38 -26.36
CA PHE A 266 9.68 1.61 -25.12
C PHE A 266 10.89 0.67 -25.04
N GLN A 267 11.49 0.23 -26.12
CA GLN A 267 12.67 -0.63 -26.10
C GLN A 267 13.86 0.04 -25.40
N ALA A 268 13.99 1.37 -25.51
CA ALA A 268 15.03 2.12 -24.80
C ALA A 268 14.84 2.07 -23.28
N TYR A 269 13.61 1.98 -22.79
CA TYR A 269 13.29 1.91 -21.36
C TYR A 269 13.34 0.50 -20.80
N GLN A 270 13.19 -0.53 -21.64
CA GLN A 270 13.09 -1.93 -21.22
C GLN A 270 14.22 -2.39 -20.28
N PRO A 271 15.50 -2.02 -20.47
CA PRO A 271 16.58 -2.38 -19.55
C PRO A 271 16.41 -1.81 -18.13
N HIS A 272 15.63 -0.75 -17.95
CA HIS A 272 15.46 -0.01 -16.71
C HIS A 272 14.21 -0.43 -15.90
N VAL A 273 13.18 -0.96 -16.60
CA VAL A 273 11.84 -1.18 -16.01
C VAL A 273 11.55 -2.62 -15.59
N GLN A 274 12.54 -3.51 -15.67
CA GLN A 274 12.36 -4.92 -15.34
C GLN A 274 12.19 -5.11 -13.81
N GLY A 275 11.10 -5.74 -13.40
CA GLY A 275 10.84 -6.02 -11.98
C GLY A 275 11.89 -6.93 -11.32
N SER A 276 12.63 -7.73 -12.11
CA SER A 276 13.76 -8.54 -11.63
C SER A 276 14.90 -7.69 -11.08
N LEU A 277 15.15 -6.49 -11.64
CA LEU A 277 16.15 -5.56 -11.15
C LEU A 277 15.81 -5.05 -9.76
N VAL A 278 14.52 -4.78 -9.50
CA VAL A 278 14.05 -4.34 -8.18
C VAL A 278 14.24 -5.45 -7.15
N ARG A 279 13.86 -6.70 -7.50
CA ARG A 279 14.08 -7.86 -6.63
C ARG A 279 15.55 -8.06 -6.30
N GLU A 280 16.43 -7.92 -7.30
CA GLU A 280 17.87 -8.03 -7.10
C GLU A 280 18.43 -6.88 -6.24
N ALA A 281 17.93 -5.65 -6.42
CA ALA A 281 18.30 -4.53 -5.57
C ALA A 281 17.97 -4.79 -4.09
N TYR A 282 16.78 -5.34 -3.81
CA TYR A 282 16.42 -5.75 -2.45
C TYR A 282 17.31 -6.86 -1.89
N ARG A 283 17.69 -7.84 -2.73
CA ARG A 283 18.53 -8.97 -2.33
C ARG A 283 19.98 -8.58 -2.06
N SER A 284 20.54 -7.75 -2.93
CA SER A 284 21.97 -7.37 -2.89
C SER A 284 22.25 -6.12 -2.04
N GLY A 285 21.22 -5.34 -1.74
CA GLY A 285 21.38 -4.01 -1.13
C GLY A 285 21.79 -2.92 -2.11
N ASN A 286 21.92 -3.23 -3.42
CA ASN A 286 22.27 -2.24 -4.44
C ASN A 286 21.06 -1.40 -4.85
N TYR A 287 20.70 -0.46 -4.01
CA TYR A 287 19.55 0.45 -4.22
C TYR A 287 19.73 1.44 -5.39
N SER A 288 20.89 1.47 -6.07
CA SER A 288 21.10 2.28 -7.26
C SER A 288 20.43 1.71 -8.51
N GLN A 289 20.00 0.44 -8.48
CA GLN A 289 19.42 -0.28 -9.60
C GLN A 289 17.91 -0.50 -9.46
N GLY A 290 17.23 -0.57 -10.60
CA GLY A 290 15.79 -0.81 -10.70
C GLY A 290 14.93 0.39 -10.31
N LEU A 291 13.68 0.40 -10.76
CA LEU A 291 12.67 1.38 -10.40
C LEU A 291 12.01 0.96 -9.08
N ILE A 292 12.67 1.21 -7.97
CA ILE A 292 12.23 0.82 -6.63
C ILE A 292 11.07 1.71 -6.19
N ASP A 293 9.90 1.12 -5.93
CA ASP A 293 8.73 1.86 -5.45
C ASP A 293 9.04 2.61 -4.16
N MET A 294 8.95 3.93 -4.19
CA MET A 294 9.21 4.80 -3.04
C MET A 294 8.38 6.09 -3.13
N GLY A 295 7.54 6.32 -2.14
CA GLY A 295 6.86 7.60 -1.96
C GLY A 295 7.59 8.51 -0.97
N PRO A 296 7.24 9.82 -0.90
CA PRO A 296 7.84 10.76 0.06
C PRO A 296 7.69 10.29 1.51
N ALA A 297 6.69 9.46 1.83
CA ALA A 297 6.53 8.90 3.17
C ALA A 297 7.71 8.01 3.63
N GLY A 298 8.66 7.68 2.76
CA GLY A 298 9.94 7.06 3.15
C GLY A 298 10.69 7.87 4.21
N VAL A 299 10.55 9.19 4.22
CA VAL A 299 11.16 10.10 5.20
C VAL A 299 10.76 9.80 6.66
N PHE A 300 9.63 9.13 6.87
CA PHE A 300 9.18 8.69 8.20
C PHE A 300 9.78 7.34 8.62
N ALA A 301 10.44 6.63 7.71
CA ALA A 301 11.08 5.33 7.94
C ALA A 301 12.52 5.51 8.49
N ARG A 302 12.68 6.19 9.63
CA ARG A 302 13.97 6.68 10.16
C ARG A 302 14.83 5.62 10.84
N GLU A 303 14.27 4.47 11.18
CA GLU A 303 14.96 3.41 11.92
C GLU A 303 14.44 2.05 11.46
N ILE A 304 15.33 1.06 11.47
CA ILE A 304 14.97 -0.36 11.30
C ILE A 304 14.39 -0.82 12.63
N LYS A 305 13.10 -1.17 12.63
CA LYS A 305 12.33 -1.58 13.82
C LYS A 305 11.43 -2.77 13.50
N PRO A 306 11.05 -3.58 14.50
CA PRO A 306 9.95 -4.54 14.32
C PRO A 306 8.67 -3.86 13.88
N VAL A 307 7.85 -4.55 13.09
CA VAL A 307 6.52 -4.06 12.64
C VAL A 307 5.68 -3.62 13.82
N GLU A 308 5.65 -4.39 14.93
CA GLU A 308 4.87 -4.03 16.13
C GLU A 308 5.28 -2.66 16.68
N ALA A 309 6.58 -2.39 16.76
CA ALA A 309 7.08 -1.10 17.25
C ALA A 309 6.71 0.06 16.32
N ILE A 310 6.70 -0.16 14.99
CA ILE A 310 6.27 0.84 14.00
C ILE A 310 4.78 1.16 14.17
N ILE A 311 3.93 0.13 14.30
CA ILE A 311 2.49 0.30 14.49
C ILE A 311 2.20 0.99 15.81
N ASP A 312 2.86 0.59 16.90
CA ASP A 312 2.69 1.21 18.22
C ASP A 312 3.07 2.69 18.23
N GLU A 313 4.20 3.06 17.60
CA GLU A 313 4.63 4.45 17.42
C GLU A 313 3.58 5.29 16.68
N ILE A 314 3.00 4.73 15.62
CA ILE A 314 1.93 5.39 14.84
C ILE A 314 0.69 5.61 15.71
N ILE A 315 0.28 4.63 16.50
CA ILE A 315 -0.90 4.77 17.36
C ILE A 315 -0.62 5.75 18.51
N ASP A 316 0.59 5.74 19.10
CA ASP A 316 0.97 6.69 20.16
C ASP A 316 0.95 8.13 19.65
N THR A 317 1.53 8.38 18.47
CA THR A 317 1.53 9.71 17.87
C THR A 317 0.13 10.14 17.41
N ALA A 318 -0.73 9.21 16.99
CA ALA A 318 -2.14 9.50 16.69
C ALA A 318 -2.92 9.94 17.93
N VAL A 319 -2.77 9.23 19.04
CA VAL A 319 -3.42 9.59 20.31
C VAL A 319 -2.94 10.97 20.79
N ALA A 320 -1.63 11.20 20.77
CA ALA A 320 -1.06 12.49 21.15
C ALA A 320 -1.56 13.65 20.27
N ALA A 321 -1.67 13.44 18.96
CA ALA A 321 -2.19 14.43 18.02
C ALA A 321 -3.68 14.75 18.31
N LEU A 322 -4.50 13.72 18.57
CA LEU A 322 -5.91 13.91 18.92
C LEU A 322 -6.09 14.71 20.20
N GLU A 323 -5.31 14.44 21.26
CA GLU A 323 -5.35 15.19 22.51
C GLU A 323 -4.89 16.65 22.31
N ALA A 324 -3.88 16.89 21.48
CA ALA A 324 -3.44 18.26 21.14
C ALA A 324 -4.54 19.06 20.43
N ILE A 325 -5.30 18.45 19.52
CA ILE A 325 -6.43 19.08 18.82
C ILE A 325 -7.54 19.43 19.83
N LYS A 326 -7.91 18.50 20.74
CA LYS A 326 -8.92 18.76 21.79
C LYS A 326 -8.52 19.95 22.68
N GLN A 327 -7.26 20.01 23.11
CA GLN A 327 -6.77 21.13 23.93
C GLN A 327 -6.80 22.48 23.19
N SER A 328 -6.57 22.47 21.88
CA SER A 328 -6.64 23.68 21.05
C SER A 328 -8.07 24.21 20.91
N THR A 329 -9.08 23.33 20.81
CA THR A 329 -10.50 23.70 20.74
C THR A 329 -11.00 24.30 22.06
N VAL A 330 -10.64 23.74 23.20
CA VAL A 330 -11.02 24.27 24.53
C VAL A 330 -10.44 25.67 24.75
N ARG A 331 -9.20 25.92 24.32
CA ARG A 331 -8.60 27.26 24.43
C ARG A 331 -9.32 28.29 23.55
N ALA A 332 -9.85 27.91 22.38
CA ALA A 332 -10.63 28.80 21.52
C ALA A 332 -11.96 29.18 22.16
N GLU A 333 -12.66 28.26 22.82
CA GLU A 333 -13.90 28.55 23.56
C GLU A 333 -13.68 29.52 24.72
N GLN A 334 -12.58 29.42 25.44
CA GLN A 334 -12.21 30.36 26.53
C GLN A 334 -11.85 31.75 25.99
N ALA A 335 -11.28 31.86 24.81
CA ALA A 335 -10.91 33.13 24.19
C ALA A 335 -12.12 33.94 23.62
N VAL A 336 -13.24 33.24 23.33
CA VAL A 336 -14.47 33.88 22.81
C VAL A 336 -15.32 34.44 23.97
N VAL A 337 -15.11 34.01 25.20
CA VAL A 337 -15.87 34.44 26.39
C VAL A 337 -15.15 35.57 27.17
N SER A 338 -13.91 35.91 26.78
CA SER A 338 -13.14 37.04 27.35
C SER A 338 -13.18 38.28 26.43
#